data_990b61117cd25b9e417877473b7b17af
#
_entry.id   990b61117cd25b9e417877473b7b17af
#
_cell.length_a   1.000
_cell.length_b   1.000
_cell.length_c   1.000
_cell.angle_alpha   90.00
_cell.angle_beta   90.00
_cell.angle_gamma   90.00
#
_symmetry.space_group_name_H-M   'P 1'
#
loop_
_entity.id
_entity.type
_entity.pdbx_description
1 polymer ?
#
loop_
_entity_poly.entity_id
_entity_poly.type
_entity_poly.pdbx_seq_one_letter_code
_entity_poly.pdbx_strand_id
1 'polypeptide(L)'
;GYPNRIKHDCRAIEKFALLFSLRWGSDPFRTDMISNEAGLCWIGFFRGWGSDTQRAKKVAVDLEECSPEGRILDIDIIVCGKSISRSDLGLPARSCILCGRTAKECAREMSHAYSDLRAAVKKLIQNI
;
A
#
# COMPACT_ATOMS: atom_id res chain seq x y z
N GLY A 1 -4.68 -14.41 3.32
CA GLY A 1 -5.51 -13.25 3.03
C GLY A 1 -5.87 -12.50 4.29
N TYR A 2 -5.98 -11.21 4.20
CA TYR A 2 -6.46 -10.38 5.30
C TYR A 2 -7.98 -10.49 5.32
N PRO A 3 -8.55 -11.18 6.24
CA PRO A 3 -9.98 -11.24 6.34
C PRO A 3 -10.48 -10.15 7.26
N ASN A 4 -11.62 -9.70 6.98
CA ASN A 4 -12.44 -8.84 7.81
C ASN A 4 -12.00 -7.37 7.87
N ARG A 5 -12.76 -6.59 7.20
CA ARG A 5 -12.75 -5.13 7.23
C ARG A 5 -12.52 -4.62 8.65
N ILE A 6 -11.49 -3.81 8.82
CA ILE A 6 -11.24 -3.09 10.05
C ILE A 6 -12.01 -1.77 9.97
N LYS A 7 -12.67 -1.40 11.05
CA LYS A 7 -13.33 -0.10 11.15
C LYS A 7 -12.31 1.01 10.82
N HIS A 8 -12.69 1.94 9.95
CA HIS A 8 -11.88 3.07 9.47
C HIS A 8 -10.92 2.78 8.29
N ASP A 9 -11.01 1.63 7.64
CA ASP A 9 -10.23 1.35 6.42
C ASP A 9 -10.41 2.44 5.35
N CYS A 10 -11.64 2.95 5.19
CA CYS A 10 -11.92 4.01 4.24
C CYS A 10 -11.12 5.28 4.51
N ARG A 11 -10.98 5.68 5.77
CA ARG A 11 -10.22 6.88 6.15
C ARG A 11 -8.75 6.76 5.80
N ALA A 12 -8.17 5.58 6.04
CA ALA A 12 -6.79 5.30 5.69
C ALA A 12 -6.58 5.42 4.17
N ILE A 13 -7.44 4.76 3.40
CA ILE A 13 -7.37 4.78 1.94
C ILE A 13 -7.56 6.20 1.38
N GLU A 14 -8.55 6.94 1.85
CA GLU A 14 -8.79 8.32 1.42
C GLU A 14 -7.61 9.23 1.71
N LYS A 15 -7.04 9.13 2.91
CA LYS A 15 -5.86 9.91 3.29
C LYS A 15 -4.67 9.62 2.35
N PHE A 16 -4.36 8.37 2.13
CA PHE A 16 -3.20 8.00 1.33
C PHE A 16 -3.42 8.20 -0.18
N ALA A 17 -4.64 8.07 -0.66
CA ALA A 17 -4.99 8.45 -2.03
C ALA A 17 -4.75 9.95 -2.26
N LEU A 18 -5.16 10.79 -1.32
CA LEU A 18 -4.90 12.23 -1.36
C LEU A 18 -3.40 12.53 -1.31
N LEU A 19 -2.66 11.89 -0.42
CA LEU A 19 -1.21 12.06 -0.31
C LEU A 19 -0.48 11.64 -1.59
N PHE A 20 -0.93 10.56 -2.21
CA PHE A 20 -0.38 10.13 -3.51
C PHE A 20 -0.59 11.22 -4.57
N SER A 21 -1.79 11.73 -4.71
CA SER A 21 -2.12 12.79 -5.67
C SER A 21 -1.28 14.04 -5.43
N LEU A 22 -1.11 14.45 -4.17
CA LEU A 22 -0.28 15.61 -3.81
C LEU A 22 1.19 15.40 -4.18
N ARG A 23 1.75 14.24 -3.92
CA ARG A 23 3.15 13.93 -4.24
C ARG A 23 3.37 13.68 -5.73
N TRP A 24 2.39 13.11 -6.39
CA TRP A 24 2.41 12.92 -7.84
C TRP A 24 2.33 14.26 -8.57
N GLY A 25 1.57 15.20 -8.04
CA GLY A 25 1.41 16.54 -8.58
C GLY A 25 0.17 16.73 -9.45
N SER A 26 -0.73 15.75 -9.50
CA SER A 26 -2.00 15.86 -10.19
C SER A 26 -3.02 14.89 -9.60
N ASP A 27 -4.30 15.21 -9.81
CA ASP A 27 -5.39 14.33 -9.43
C ASP A 27 -5.62 13.23 -10.46
N PRO A 28 -6.17 12.09 -10.07
CA PRO A 28 -6.57 11.07 -11.03
C PRO A 28 -7.70 11.58 -11.91
N PHE A 29 -7.69 11.20 -13.19
CA PHE A 29 -8.79 11.56 -14.10
C PHE A 29 -10.00 10.62 -13.94
N ARG A 30 -9.82 9.49 -13.28
CA ARG A 30 -10.86 8.53 -12.91
C ARG A 30 -10.46 7.80 -11.64
N THR A 31 -11.45 7.46 -10.84
CA THR A 31 -11.28 6.62 -9.64
C THR A 31 -12.34 5.54 -9.58
N ASP A 32 -11.96 4.39 -9.04
CA ASP A 32 -12.89 3.31 -8.71
C ASP A 32 -12.63 2.83 -7.28
N MET A 33 -13.66 2.30 -6.63
CA MET A 33 -13.56 1.70 -5.31
C MET A 33 -14.18 0.31 -5.36
N ILE A 34 -13.39 -0.69 -4.96
CA ILE A 34 -13.82 -2.08 -4.88
C ILE A 34 -13.82 -2.52 -3.43
N SER A 35 -14.92 -3.12 -2.98
CA SER A 35 -15.03 -3.67 -1.64
C SER A 35 -15.51 -5.11 -1.72
N ASN A 36 -14.75 -6.02 -1.15
CA ASN A 36 -15.07 -7.44 -1.09
C ASN A 36 -14.51 -8.07 0.20
N GLU A 37 -14.55 -9.39 0.31
CA GLU A 37 -14.05 -10.11 1.49
C GLU A 37 -12.55 -9.93 1.73
N ALA A 38 -11.76 -9.68 0.68
CA ALA A 38 -10.33 -9.41 0.80
C ALA A 38 -10.03 -8.01 1.36
N GLY A 39 -11.01 -7.11 1.35
CA GLY A 39 -10.87 -5.76 1.88
C GLY A 39 -11.34 -4.68 0.92
N LEU A 40 -10.82 -3.49 1.13
CA LEU A 40 -11.16 -2.31 0.37
C LEU A 40 -9.97 -1.95 -0.54
N CYS A 41 -10.26 -1.76 -1.83
CA CYS A 41 -9.27 -1.35 -2.82
C CYS A 41 -9.72 -0.06 -3.50
N TRP A 42 -8.87 0.95 -3.48
CA TRP A 42 -9.03 2.17 -4.25
C TRP A 42 -8.15 2.09 -5.50
N ILE A 43 -8.70 2.49 -6.64
CA ILE A 43 -7.99 2.52 -7.92
C ILE A 43 -8.03 3.95 -8.45
N GLY A 44 -6.87 4.53 -8.70
CA GLY A 44 -6.75 5.83 -9.34
C GLY A 44 -6.08 5.71 -10.71
N PHE A 45 -6.65 6.38 -11.69
CA PHE A 45 -6.10 6.44 -13.05
C PHE A 45 -5.45 7.79 -13.27
N PHE A 46 -4.14 7.78 -13.47
CA PHE A 46 -3.33 8.98 -13.64
C PHE A 46 -2.74 9.04 -15.04
N ARG A 47 -2.54 10.25 -15.54
CA ARG A 47 -1.78 10.47 -16.77
C ARG A 47 -0.30 10.48 -16.47
N GLY A 48 0.50 9.83 -17.31
CA GLY A 48 1.94 9.77 -17.17
C GLY A 48 2.61 9.28 -18.45
N TRP A 49 3.90 9.54 -18.59
CA TRP A 49 4.70 9.22 -19.76
C TRP A 49 6.07 8.67 -19.36
N GLY A 50 6.58 7.72 -20.11
CA GLY A 50 7.96 7.27 -20.04
C GLY A 50 8.56 7.10 -18.64
N SER A 51 9.47 7.99 -18.26
CA SER A 51 10.18 7.97 -16.96
C SER A 51 9.29 8.18 -15.75
N ASP A 52 8.04 8.63 -15.90
CA ASP A 52 7.10 8.83 -14.81
C ASP A 52 6.72 7.50 -14.11
N THR A 53 6.88 6.38 -14.80
CA THR A 53 6.65 5.04 -14.26
C THR A 53 7.47 4.77 -13.00
N GLN A 54 8.77 5.05 -13.07
CA GLN A 54 9.68 4.87 -11.93
C GLN A 54 9.37 5.85 -10.80
N ARG A 55 9.08 7.10 -11.16
CA ARG A 55 8.68 8.12 -10.18
C ARG A 55 7.42 7.74 -9.44
N ALA A 56 6.42 7.20 -10.13
CA ALA A 56 5.19 6.72 -9.51
C ALA A 56 5.44 5.62 -8.48
N LYS A 57 6.29 4.64 -8.82
CA LYS A 57 6.64 3.59 -7.85
C LYS A 57 7.42 4.12 -6.66
N LYS A 58 8.32 5.07 -6.86
CA LYS A 58 9.03 5.73 -5.75
C LYS A 58 8.08 6.47 -4.82
N VAL A 59 7.10 7.19 -5.36
CA VAL A 59 6.06 7.85 -4.56
C VAL A 59 5.28 6.83 -3.74
N ALA A 60 4.89 5.72 -4.35
CA ALA A 60 4.17 4.64 -3.67
C ALA A 60 5.00 4.07 -2.52
N VAL A 61 6.25 3.71 -2.75
CA VAL A 61 7.16 3.15 -1.73
C VAL A 61 7.41 4.15 -0.61
N ASP A 62 7.60 5.42 -0.94
CA ASP A 62 7.78 6.47 0.07
C ASP A 62 6.55 6.58 0.98
N LEU A 63 5.34 6.50 0.43
CA LEU A 63 4.11 6.51 1.22
C LEU A 63 3.98 5.28 2.13
N GLU A 64 4.42 4.12 1.67
CA GLU A 64 4.42 2.90 2.47
C GLU A 64 5.44 2.95 3.62
N GLU A 65 6.50 3.74 3.50
CA GLU A 65 7.64 3.77 4.42
C GLU A 65 7.80 5.05 5.23
N CYS A 66 7.20 6.17 4.81
CA CYS A 66 7.43 7.48 5.44
C CYS A 66 6.79 7.63 6.83
N SER A 67 5.87 6.76 7.20
CA SER A 67 5.19 6.78 8.50
C SER A 67 4.87 5.37 8.95
N PRO A 68 4.67 5.14 10.26
CA PRO A 68 4.19 3.85 10.75
C PRO A 68 2.88 3.42 10.10
N GLU A 69 1.95 4.35 9.88
CA GLU A 69 0.65 4.07 9.25
C GLU A 69 0.79 3.66 7.79
N GLY A 70 1.79 4.16 7.09
CA GLY A 70 2.09 3.78 5.71
C GLY A 70 2.34 2.29 5.53
N ARG A 71 2.78 1.62 6.59
CA ARG A 71 3.10 0.19 6.56
C ARG A 71 1.89 -0.72 6.36
N ILE A 72 0.68 -0.22 6.59
CA ILE A 72 -0.56 -0.97 6.32
C ILE A 72 -0.95 -0.93 4.84
N LEU A 73 -0.32 -0.06 4.05
CA LEU A 73 -0.62 0.10 2.64
C LEU A 73 0.04 -0.98 1.79
N ASP A 74 -0.61 -1.32 0.72
CA ASP A 74 -0.07 -2.12 -0.35
C ASP A 74 -0.41 -1.40 -1.66
N ILE A 75 0.56 -0.65 -2.18
CA ILE A 75 0.33 0.23 -3.33
C ILE A 75 0.98 -0.37 -4.57
N ASP A 76 0.15 -0.83 -5.49
CA ASP A 76 0.58 -1.29 -6.79
C ASP A 76 0.52 -0.17 -7.82
N ILE A 77 1.60 -0.03 -8.56
CA ILE A 77 1.66 0.84 -9.75
C ILE A 77 1.62 -0.04 -10.98
N ILE A 78 0.59 0.14 -11.79
CA ILE A 78 0.37 -0.66 -12.98
C ILE A 78 0.49 0.23 -14.22
N VAL A 79 1.34 -0.17 -15.14
CA VAL A 79 1.57 0.54 -16.40
C VAL A 79 1.48 -0.45 -17.55
N CYS A 80 0.62 -0.19 -18.52
CA CYS A 80 0.41 -1.08 -19.66
C CYS A 80 0.16 -2.54 -19.24
N GLY A 81 -0.63 -2.74 -18.19
CA GLY A 81 -0.99 -4.07 -17.68
C GLY A 81 0.09 -4.74 -16.83
N LYS A 82 1.22 -4.09 -16.57
CA LYS A 82 2.31 -4.62 -15.75
C LYS A 82 2.44 -3.88 -14.43
N SER A 83 2.54 -4.63 -13.35
CA SER A 83 2.89 -4.08 -12.03
C SER A 83 4.39 -3.78 -11.96
N ILE A 84 4.73 -2.62 -11.45
CA ILE A 84 6.11 -2.21 -11.21
C ILE A 84 6.51 -2.66 -9.82
N SER A 85 7.52 -3.52 -9.72
CA SER A 85 8.01 -4.04 -8.45
C SER A 85 9.10 -3.15 -7.84
N ARG A 86 9.32 -3.31 -6.54
CA ARG A 86 10.45 -2.66 -5.84
C ARG A 86 11.78 -3.12 -6.43
N SER A 87 11.89 -4.39 -6.80
CA SER A 87 13.11 -4.94 -7.40
C SER A 87 13.43 -4.33 -8.76
N ASP A 88 12.43 -3.93 -9.54
CA ASP A 88 12.63 -3.21 -10.81
C ASP A 88 13.38 -1.89 -10.63
N LEU A 89 13.30 -1.30 -9.44
CA LEU A 89 13.97 -0.04 -9.08
C LEU A 89 15.19 -0.25 -8.17
N GLY A 90 15.58 -1.49 -7.91
CA GLY A 90 16.66 -1.79 -6.97
C GLY A 90 16.34 -1.45 -5.52
N LEU A 91 15.06 -1.35 -5.17
CA LEU A 91 14.62 -1.03 -3.81
C LEU A 91 14.50 -2.32 -2.98
N PRO A 92 14.75 -2.24 -1.65
CA PRO A 92 14.63 -3.40 -0.79
C PRO A 92 13.19 -3.90 -0.71
N ALA A 93 13.05 -5.21 -0.47
CA ALA A 93 11.76 -5.85 -0.26
C ALA A 93 11.05 -5.25 0.97
N ARG A 94 9.73 -5.31 0.95
CA ARG A 94 8.89 -4.83 2.04
C ARG A 94 9.18 -5.60 3.32
N SER A 95 9.36 -4.90 4.43
CA SER A 95 9.58 -5.53 5.73
C SER A 95 8.28 -5.89 6.44
N CYS A 96 8.36 -6.92 7.30
CA CYS A 96 7.24 -7.34 8.12
C CYS A 96 6.82 -6.23 9.09
N ILE A 97 5.51 -6.09 9.31
CA ILE A 97 4.94 -5.09 10.22
C ILE A 97 5.29 -5.33 11.69
N LEU A 98 5.61 -6.58 12.06
CA LEU A 98 5.91 -6.98 13.44
C LEU A 98 7.40 -7.17 13.72
N CYS A 99 8.21 -7.47 12.71
CA CYS A 99 9.63 -7.76 12.89
C CYS A 99 10.47 -7.18 11.75
N GLY A 100 11.80 -7.33 11.84
CA GLY A 100 12.72 -6.80 10.82
C GLY A 100 12.92 -7.69 9.59
N ARG A 101 12.27 -8.84 9.51
CA ARG A 101 12.36 -9.76 8.37
C ARG A 101 11.51 -9.25 7.21
N THR A 102 11.70 -9.81 6.00
CA THR A 102 10.82 -9.47 4.88
C THR A 102 9.40 -9.98 5.14
N ALA A 103 8.42 -9.23 4.66
CA ALA A 103 7.00 -9.60 4.81
C ALA A 103 6.69 -10.95 4.15
N LYS A 104 7.33 -11.25 3.02
CA LYS A 104 7.15 -12.53 2.32
C LYS A 104 7.67 -13.73 3.12
N GLU A 105 8.81 -13.60 3.80
CA GLU A 105 9.35 -14.64 4.67
C GLU A 105 8.40 -14.94 5.83
N CYS A 106 7.94 -13.90 6.51
CA CYS A 106 6.99 -14.06 7.61
C CYS A 106 5.66 -14.68 7.15
N ALA A 107 5.15 -14.29 5.99
CA ALA A 107 3.93 -14.86 5.42
C ALA A 107 4.11 -16.32 5.05
N ARG A 108 5.24 -16.68 4.43
CA ARG A 108 5.55 -18.05 4.01
C ARG A 108 5.70 -18.99 5.20
N GLU A 109 6.41 -18.54 6.23
CA GLU A 109 6.69 -19.33 7.42
C GLU A 109 5.58 -19.24 8.47
N MET A 110 4.57 -18.41 8.27
CA MET A 110 3.51 -18.15 9.24
C MET A 110 4.09 -17.80 10.62
N SER A 111 5.11 -16.93 10.64
CA SER A 111 5.92 -16.62 11.82
C SER A 111 5.15 -15.92 12.94
N HIS A 112 4.02 -15.29 12.61
CA HIS A 112 3.23 -14.50 13.55
C HIS A 112 1.79 -14.98 13.59
N ALA A 113 1.18 -14.93 14.78
CA ALA A 113 -0.23 -15.20 14.93
C ALA A 113 -1.04 -14.12 14.19
N TYR A 114 -2.12 -14.54 13.54
CA TYR A 114 -3.04 -13.64 12.83
C TYR A 114 -3.58 -12.53 13.75
N SER A 115 -3.91 -12.88 15.00
CA SER A 115 -4.39 -11.92 16.00
C SER A 115 -3.38 -10.80 16.29
N ASP A 116 -2.08 -11.13 16.30
CA ASP A 116 -1.02 -10.14 16.52
C ASP A 116 -0.87 -9.20 15.34
N LEU A 117 -0.92 -9.72 14.12
CA LEU A 117 -0.91 -8.92 12.90
C LEU A 117 -2.10 -7.97 12.85
N ARG A 118 -3.30 -8.48 13.16
CA ARG A 118 -4.53 -7.69 13.18
C ARG A 118 -4.48 -6.59 14.24
N ALA A 119 -3.97 -6.88 15.43
CA ALA A 119 -3.81 -5.90 16.49
C ALA A 119 -2.86 -4.77 16.08
N ALA A 120 -1.73 -5.11 15.46
CA ALA A 120 -0.77 -4.14 14.95
C ALA A 120 -1.40 -3.21 13.90
N VAL A 121 -2.13 -3.77 12.93
CA VAL A 121 -2.84 -3.00 11.90
C VAL A 121 -3.90 -2.08 12.52
N LYS A 122 -4.70 -2.57 13.45
CA LYS A 122 -5.70 -1.76 14.15
C LYS A 122 -5.06 -0.56 14.86
N LYS A 123 -3.96 -0.79 15.55
CA LYS A 123 -3.23 0.27 16.26
C LYS A 123 -2.75 1.36 15.30
N LEU A 124 -2.24 0.97 14.13
CA LEU A 124 -1.78 1.91 13.12
C LEU A 124 -2.95 2.72 12.52
N ILE A 125 -4.07 2.08 12.23
CA ILE A 125 -5.26 2.74 11.69
C ILE A 125 -5.84 3.76 12.68
N GLN A 126 -5.80 3.48 13.98
CA GLN A 126 -6.29 4.41 15.00
C GLN A 126 -5.54 5.74 15.04
N ASN A 127 -4.31 5.77 14.54
CA ASN A 127 -3.47 6.97 14.49
C ASN A 127 -3.71 7.86 13.25
N ILE A 128 -4.60 7.44 12.37
CA ILE A 128 -4.89 8.18 11.13
C ILE A 128 -5.93 9.29 11.33
#